data_02cb5380b670cad8a9468d4e32be14ba
#
_entry.id   02cb5380b670cad8a9468d4e32be14ba
#
_cell.length_a   1.000
_cell.length_b   1.000
_cell.length_c   1.000
_cell.angle_alpha   90.00
_cell.angle_beta   90.00
_cell.angle_gamma   90.00
#
_symmetry.space_group_name_H-M   'P 1'
#
loop_
_entity.id
_entity.type
_entity.pdbx_description
1 polymer ?
#
loop_
_entity_poly.entity_id
_entity_poly.type
_entity_poly.pdbx_seq_one_letter_code
_entity_poly.pdbx_strand_id
1 'polypeptide(L)'
;MSNEFESQVEEKIFEDKIKSFLKKFKIYIILFLFIIIITPIFFQIKIYISKKNNEQAIVNYSLALEELNKNNVVNAKKLFENLLLSDNNTVGLLSLNQLYKINKVSKNGFSKILDKTIFKNSLSEKNTELLKLQKALLIFDSAPESEMLNLLNIKNKKDYFYKLNLQIIYDFYVSKNEKKKAEEIKLLIDEK
;
A
#
# COMPACT_ATOMS: atom_id res chain seq x y z
N MET A 1 37.61 -41.39 -44.55
CA MET A 1 38.30 -40.13 -44.93
C MET A 1 37.36 -39.02 -45.37
N SER A 2 36.24 -39.26 -46.09
CA SER A 2 35.30 -38.22 -46.51
C SER A 2 34.55 -37.59 -45.32
N ASN A 3 34.02 -38.40 -44.38
CA ASN A 3 33.23 -37.91 -43.27
C ASN A 3 34.00 -37.05 -42.21
N GLU A 4 35.29 -37.34 -42.03
CA GLU A 4 36.12 -36.54 -41.10
C GLU A 4 36.44 -35.13 -41.66
N PHE A 5 36.60 -35.05 -42.98
CA PHE A 5 36.83 -33.76 -43.63
C PHE A 5 35.59 -32.89 -43.66
N GLU A 6 34.41 -33.47 -43.90
CA GLU A 6 33.13 -32.78 -43.84
C GLU A 6 32.85 -32.25 -42.41
N SER A 7 33.06 -33.06 -41.39
CA SER A 7 32.92 -32.69 -39.99
C SER A 7 33.84 -31.51 -39.60
N GLN A 8 35.10 -31.54 -40.04
CA GLN A 8 36.04 -30.42 -39.77
C GLN A 8 35.70 -29.12 -40.50
N VAL A 9 35.09 -29.25 -41.70
CA VAL A 9 34.63 -28.07 -42.47
C VAL A 9 33.37 -27.46 -41.81
N GLU A 10 32.42 -28.29 -41.40
CA GLU A 10 31.24 -27.83 -40.66
C GLU A 10 31.59 -27.16 -39.36
N GLU A 11 32.54 -27.72 -38.59
CA GLU A 11 33.02 -27.12 -37.34
C GLU A 11 33.67 -25.77 -37.54
N LYS A 12 34.49 -25.59 -38.57
CA LYS A 12 35.07 -24.27 -38.93
C LYS A 12 34.01 -23.25 -39.36
N ILE A 13 33.05 -23.67 -40.18
CA ILE A 13 31.95 -22.79 -40.58
C ILE A 13 31.13 -22.33 -39.36
N PHE A 14 30.87 -23.23 -38.42
CA PHE A 14 30.18 -22.93 -37.18
C PHE A 14 30.95 -21.95 -36.30
N GLU A 15 32.28 -22.17 -36.11
CA GLU A 15 33.14 -21.25 -35.40
C GLU A 15 33.17 -19.86 -36.02
N ASP A 16 33.28 -19.75 -37.32
CA ASP A 16 33.31 -18.47 -38.03
C ASP A 16 31.97 -17.73 -37.93
N LYS A 17 30.85 -18.44 -37.97
CA LYS A 17 29.52 -17.89 -37.71
C LYS A 17 29.40 -17.35 -36.27
N ILE A 18 29.87 -18.10 -35.27
CA ILE A 18 29.90 -17.65 -33.87
C ILE A 18 30.78 -16.42 -33.69
N LYS A 19 32.01 -16.44 -34.26
CA LYS A 19 32.94 -15.30 -34.21
C LYS A 19 32.33 -14.04 -34.83
N SER A 20 31.70 -14.18 -36.00
CA SER A 20 31.01 -13.11 -36.68
C SER A 20 29.83 -12.56 -35.87
N PHE A 21 28.99 -13.45 -35.30
CA PHE A 21 27.90 -13.07 -34.43
C PHE A 21 28.39 -12.34 -33.19
N LEU A 22 29.37 -12.87 -32.47
CA LEU A 22 29.97 -12.23 -31.31
C LEU A 22 30.57 -10.84 -31.64
N LYS A 23 31.25 -10.72 -32.79
CA LYS A 23 31.80 -9.45 -33.24
C LYS A 23 30.71 -8.41 -33.53
N LYS A 24 29.61 -8.84 -34.16
CA LYS A 24 28.48 -7.97 -34.51
C LYS A 24 27.67 -7.53 -33.27
N PHE A 25 27.48 -8.44 -32.32
CA PHE A 25 26.65 -8.21 -31.13
C PHE A 25 27.43 -7.95 -29.84
N LYS A 26 28.75 -7.80 -29.92
CA LYS A 26 29.66 -7.60 -28.77
C LYS A 26 29.11 -6.55 -27.77
N ILE A 27 28.65 -5.40 -28.27
CA ILE A 27 28.18 -4.30 -27.42
C ILE A 27 26.90 -4.70 -26.70
N TYR A 28 25.97 -5.37 -27.37
CA TYR A 28 24.70 -5.83 -26.78
C TYR A 28 24.94 -6.93 -25.74
N ILE A 29 25.89 -7.84 -25.98
CA ILE A 29 26.26 -8.90 -25.05
C ILE A 29 26.86 -8.30 -23.79
N ILE A 30 27.78 -7.32 -23.92
CA ILE A 30 28.37 -6.63 -22.79
C ILE A 30 27.30 -5.87 -21.98
N LEU A 31 26.40 -5.17 -22.65
CA LEU A 31 25.32 -4.42 -22.02
C LEU A 31 24.35 -5.36 -21.28
N PHE A 32 24.02 -6.51 -21.86
CA PHE A 32 23.19 -7.53 -21.24
C PHE A 32 23.84 -8.12 -19.97
N LEU A 33 25.13 -8.46 -20.04
CA LEU A 33 25.89 -8.92 -18.87
C LEU A 33 25.94 -7.86 -17.77
N PHE A 34 26.10 -6.60 -18.15
CA PHE A 34 26.10 -5.47 -17.20
C PHE A 34 24.76 -5.34 -16.47
N ILE A 35 23.63 -5.49 -17.17
CA ILE A 35 22.30 -5.50 -16.58
C ILE A 35 22.12 -6.67 -15.60
N ILE A 36 22.58 -7.88 -15.98
CA ILE A 36 22.51 -9.06 -15.11
C ILE A 36 23.27 -8.85 -13.80
N ILE A 37 24.42 -8.18 -13.83
CA ILE A 37 25.25 -7.93 -12.65
C ILE A 37 24.66 -6.80 -11.79
N ILE A 38 24.19 -5.72 -12.40
CA ILE A 38 23.70 -4.54 -11.66
C ILE A 38 22.33 -4.80 -11.01
N THR A 39 21.46 -5.54 -11.68
CA THR A 39 20.09 -5.78 -11.19
C THR A 39 20.08 -6.37 -9.76
N PRO A 40 20.78 -7.46 -9.43
CA PRO A 40 20.78 -8.01 -8.08
C PRO A 40 21.39 -7.08 -7.04
N ILE A 41 22.42 -6.30 -7.40
CA ILE A 41 23.03 -5.32 -6.51
C ILE A 41 22.02 -4.24 -6.14
N PHE A 42 21.27 -3.72 -7.13
CA PHE A 42 20.23 -2.73 -6.89
C PHE A 42 19.12 -3.27 -5.97
N PHE A 43 18.70 -4.52 -6.19
CA PHE A 43 17.71 -5.16 -5.32
C PHE A 43 18.22 -5.34 -3.89
N GLN A 44 19.47 -5.76 -3.70
CA GLN A 44 20.05 -5.90 -2.35
C GLN A 44 20.14 -4.58 -1.61
N ILE A 45 20.56 -3.50 -2.30
CA ILE A 45 20.59 -2.15 -1.71
C ILE A 45 19.18 -1.73 -1.28
N LYS A 46 18.17 -1.93 -2.12
CA LYS A 46 16.78 -1.60 -1.81
C LYS A 46 16.27 -2.37 -0.58
N ILE A 47 16.56 -3.67 -0.51
CA ILE A 47 16.18 -4.52 0.63
C ILE A 47 16.87 -4.05 1.91
N TYR A 48 18.17 -3.73 1.85
CA TYR A 48 18.94 -3.24 2.98
C TYR A 48 18.38 -1.91 3.53
N ILE A 49 18.11 -0.95 2.64
CA ILE A 49 17.51 0.35 3.01
C ILE A 49 16.13 0.14 3.63
N SER A 50 15.29 -0.69 3.02
CA SER A 50 13.96 -1.00 3.54
C SER A 50 14.02 -1.64 4.92
N LYS A 51 14.93 -2.60 5.15
CA LYS A 51 15.14 -3.23 6.45
C LYS A 51 15.55 -2.21 7.50
N LYS A 52 16.53 -1.36 7.21
CA LYS A 52 17.01 -0.30 8.10
C LYS A 52 15.89 0.69 8.45
N ASN A 53 15.11 1.12 7.48
CA ASN A 53 13.97 2.02 7.69
C ASN A 53 12.90 1.38 8.57
N ASN A 54 12.63 0.08 8.38
CA ASN A 54 11.68 -0.67 9.22
C ASN A 54 12.16 -0.78 10.67
N GLU A 55 13.44 -1.09 10.89
CA GLU A 55 14.03 -1.15 12.24
C GLU A 55 13.96 0.23 12.92
N GLN A 56 14.31 1.29 12.19
CA GLN A 56 14.22 2.66 12.72
C GLN A 56 12.77 3.06 13.07
N ALA A 57 11.80 2.65 12.28
CA ALA A 57 10.39 2.90 12.58
C ALA A 57 9.95 2.21 13.88
N ILE A 58 10.41 0.97 14.14
CA ILE A 58 10.11 0.24 15.38
C ILE A 58 10.74 0.96 16.59
N VAL A 59 12.01 1.38 16.49
CA VAL A 59 12.70 2.12 17.54
C VAL A 59 11.97 3.44 17.82
N ASN A 60 11.61 4.20 16.81
CA ASN A 60 10.88 5.46 16.97
C ASN A 60 9.49 5.25 17.58
N TYR A 61 8.81 4.14 17.28
CA TYR A 61 7.54 3.79 17.91
C TYR A 61 7.72 3.51 19.42
N SER A 62 8.78 2.78 19.80
CA SER A 62 9.09 2.53 21.19
C SER A 62 9.41 3.85 21.95
N LEU A 63 10.17 4.75 21.33
CA LEU A 63 10.42 6.09 21.89
C LEU A 63 9.13 6.91 22.06
N ALA A 64 8.21 6.83 21.09
CA ALA A 64 6.92 7.51 21.21
C ALA A 64 6.07 6.98 22.36
N LEU A 65 6.09 5.65 22.61
CA LEU A 65 5.43 5.04 23.77
C LEU A 65 6.09 5.46 25.08
N GLU A 66 7.41 5.54 25.11
CA GLU A 66 8.16 6.01 26.29
C GLU A 66 7.80 7.46 26.65
N GLU A 67 7.76 8.36 25.64
CA GLU A 67 7.33 9.75 25.82
C GLU A 67 5.88 9.81 26.34
N LEU A 68 4.99 8.96 25.86
CA LEU A 68 3.61 8.88 26.33
C LEU A 68 3.56 8.43 27.81
N ASN A 69 4.36 7.45 28.20
CA ASN A 69 4.45 6.98 29.57
C ASN A 69 5.02 8.03 30.53
N LYS A 70 5.90 8.92 30.04
CA LYS A 70 6.40 10.10 30.77
C LYS A 70 5.41 11.26 30.83
N ASN A 71 4.16 11.06 30.35
CA ASN A 71 3.14 12.11 30.17
C ASN A 71 3.55 13.25 29.22
N ASN A 72 4.56 13.05 28.38
CA ASN A 72 4.97 14.01 27.36
C ASN A 72 4.14 13.82 26.08
N VAL A 73 2.84 14.10 26.20
CA VAL A 73 1.84 13.84 25.14
C VAL A 73 2.17 14.58 23.86
N VAL A 74 2.74 15.79 23.93
CA VAL A 74 3.07 16.62 22.77
C VAL A 74 4.15 15.96 21.91
N ASN A 75 5.25 15.49 22.53
CA ASN A 75 6.32 14.82 21.82
C ASN A 75 5.88 13.44 21.31
N ALA A 76 5.17 12.66 22.12
CA ALA A 76 4.60 11.38 21.72
C ALA A 76 3.73 11.53 20.47
N LYS A 77 2.83 12.52 20.45
CA LYS A 77 1.97 12.82 19.31
C LYS A 77 2.77 13.12 18.05
N LYS A 78 3.79 13.98 18.14
CA LYS A 78 4.66 14.33 17.01
C LYS A 78 5.39 13.11 16.45
N LEU A 79 5.91 12.25 17.33
CA LEU A 79 6.58 11.01 16.91
C LEU A 79 5.63 10.05 16.21
N PHE A 80 4.41 9.84 16.74
CA PHE A 80 3.40 9.01 16.07
C PHE A 80 2.95 9.60 14.73
N GLU A 81 2.79 10.92 14.60
CA GLU A 81 2.45 11.57 13.33
C GLU A 81 3.54 11.35 12.27
N ASN A 82 4.81 11.42 12.65
CA ASN A 82 5.92 11.12 11.74
C ASN A 82 5.93 9.65 11.30
N LEU A 83 5.55 8.74 12.17
CA LEU A 83 5.49 7.30 11.88
C LEU A 83 4.37 6.91 10.91
N LEU A 84 3.31 7.71 10.79
CA LEU A 84 2.29 7.53 9.75
C LEU A 84 2.88 7.61 8.34
N LEU A 85 3.97 8.37 8.16
CA LEU A 85 4.65 8.58 6.88
C LEU A 85 5.76 7.54 6.62
N SER A 86 6.06 6.67 7.61
CA SER A 86 7.09 5.64 7.46
C SER A 86 6.67 4.55 6.45
N ASP A 87 7.63 3.87 5.83
CA ASP A 87 7.36 2.76 4.91
C ASP A 87 6.86 1.50 5.65
N ASN A 88 7.02 1.44 6.98
CA ASN A 88 6.49 0.37 7.80
C ASN A 88 5.00 0.57 8.09
N ASN A 89 4.17 -0.05 7.27
CA ASN A 89 2.71 0.07 7.37
C ASN A 89 2.16 -0.42 8.71
N THR A 90 2.74 -1.45 9.31
CA THR A 90 2.31 -1.97 10.61
C THR A 90 2.52 -0.92 11.69
N VAL A 91 3.72 -0.34 11.76
CA VAL A 91 4.05 0.73 12.70
C VAL A 91 3.19 1.97 12.45
N GLY A 92 2.93 2.30 11.18
CA GLY A 92 2.02 3.39 10.81
C GLY A 92 0.61 3.20 11.36
N LEU A 93 0.02 2.00 11.19
CA LEU A 93 -1.31 1.68 11.70
C LEU A 93 -1.36 1.65 13.24
N LEU A 94 -0.33 1.11 13.89
CA LEU A 94 -0.21 1.15 15.35
C LEU A 94 -0.13 2.59 15.86
N SER A 95 0.64 3.45 15.18
CA SER A 95 0.76 4.87 15.50
C SER A 95 -0.57 5.61 15.33
N LEU A 96 -1.33 5.28 14.27
CA LEU A 96 -2.67 5.81 14.06
C LEU A 96 -3.60 5.49 15.24
N ASN A 97 -3.55 4.25 15.74
CA ASN A 97 -4.34 3.83 16.90
C ASN A 97 -3.96 4.60 18.17
N GLN A 98 -2.67 4.86 18.40
CA GLN A 98 -2.24 5.70 19.54
C GLN A 98 -2.70 7.16 19.37
N LEU A 99 -2.59 7.72 18.18
CA LEU A 99 -3.09 9.06 17.89
C LEU A 99 -4.61 9.18 18.09
N TYR A 100 -5.37 8.14 17.76
CA TYR A 100 -6.80 8.08 18.07
C TYR A 100 -7.06 8.17 19.57
N LYS A 101 -6.30 7.41 20.37
CA LYS A 101 -6.42 7.42 21.84
C LYS A 101 -6.06 8.78 22.43
N ILE A 102 -5.00 9.41 21.93
CA ILE A 102 -4.54 10.73 22.39
C ILE A 102 -5.53 11.85 21.99
N ASN A 103 -6.08 11.78 20.78
CA ASN A 103 -6.95 12.82 20.21
C ASN A 103 -8.44 12.58 20.43
N LYS A 104 -8.86 11.80 21.44
CA LYS A 104 -10.27 11.46 21.71
C LYS A 104 -11.25 12.66 21.66
N VAL A 105 -10.74 13.89 21.75
CA VAL A 105 -11.52 15.13 21.88
C VAL A 105 -11.81 15.82 20.54
N SER A 106 -11.10 15.50 19.44
CA SER A 106 -11.26 16.22 18.17
C SER A 106 -11.49 15.27 16.97
N LYS A 107 -12.78 15.00 16.68
CA LYS A 107 -13.19 14.24 15.47
C LYS A 107 -12.55 14.84 14.20
N ASN A 108 -12.54 16.18 14.07
CA ASN A 108 -11.99 16.87 12.89
C ASN A 108 -10.47 16.71 12.76
N GLY A 109 -9.71 16.75 13.86
CA GLY A 109 -8.26 16.55 13.84
C GLY A 109 -7.91 15.12 13.40
N PHE A 110 -8.63 14.13 13.90
CA PHE A 110 -8.40 12.74 13.54
C PHE A 110 -8.82 12.42 12.11
N SER A 111 -9.91 13.02 11.59
CA SER A 111 -10.31 12.89 10.18
C SER A 111 -9.19 13.33 9.23
N LYS A 112 -8.52 14.47 9.50
CA LYS A 112 -7.37 14.93 8.70
C LYS A 112 -6.17 13.96 8.74
N ILE A 113 -5.93 13.31 9.88
CA ILE A 113 -4.89 12.28 10.01
C ILE A 113 -5.25 11.06 9.17
N LEU A 114 -6.51 10.61 9.21
CA LEU A 114 -6.99 9.51 8.37
C LEU A 114 -6.81 9.81 6.89
N ASP A 115 -7.14 11.02 6.43
CA ASP A 115 -6.94 11.42 5.03
C ASP A 115 -5.49 11.28 4.60
N LYS A 116 -4.55 11.82 5.37
CA LYS A 116 -3.11 11.67 5.07
C LYS A 116 -2.67 10.21 4.99
N THR A 117 -3.26 9.35 5.83
CA THR A 117 -2.91 7.93 5.88
C THR A 117 -3.54 7.15 4.71
N ILE A 118 -4.80 7.44 4.36
CA ILE A 118 -5.52 6.81 3.24
C ILE A 118 -4.82 7.09 1.90
N PHE A 119 -4.30 8.32 1.70
CA PHE A 119 -3.59 8.68 0.47
C PHE A 119 -2.17 8.13 0.36
N LYS A 120 -1.72 7.35 1.33
CA LYS A 120 -0.40 6.73 1.30
C LYS A 120 -0.37 5.53 0.36
N ASN A 121 0.38 5.64 -0.75
CA ASN A 121 0.46 4.62 -1.79
C ASN A 121 1.04 3.26 -1.35
N SER A 122 1.61 3.17 -0.14
CA SER A 122 2.23 1.95 0.37
C SER A 122 1.28 1.03 1.15
N LEU A 123 0.04 1.47 1.40
CA LEU A 123 -0.95 0.63 2.08
C LEU A 123 -1.51 -0.42 1.13
N SER A 124 -1.79 -1.63 1.67
CA SER A 124 -2.57 -2.61 0.93
C SER A 124 -4.00 -2.10 0.71
N GLU A 125 -4.64 -2.55 -0.37
CA GLU A 125 -6.02 -2.20 -0.70
C GLU A 125 -6.95 -2.44 0.51
N LYS A 126 -6.86 -3.62 1.14
CA LYS A 126 -7.65 -3.96 2.33
C LYS A 126 -7.47 -2.96 3.49
N ASN A 127 -6.24 -2.52 3.77
CA ASN A 127 -5.99 -1.55 4.83
C ASN A 127 -6.53 -0.16 4.46
N THR A 128 -6.41 0.22 3.19
CA THR A 128 -6.97 1.48 2.68
C THR A 128 -8.48 1.51 2.82
N GLU A 129 -9.17 0.43 2.47
CA GLU A 129 -10.62 0.31 2.63
C GLU A 129 -11.05 0.33 4.09
N LEU A 130 -10.32 -0.36 4.98
CA LEU A 130 -10.57 -0.31 6.41
C LEU A 130 -10.47 1.12 6.96
N LEU A 131 -9.46 1.88 6.54
CA LEU A 131 -9.30 3.27 6.97
C LEU A 131 -10.40 4.18 6.43
N LYS A 132 -10.83 3.97 5.19
CA LYS A 132 -11.98 4.67 4.62
C LYS A 132 -13.27 4.40 5.38
N LEU A 133 -13.51 3.14 5.75
CA LEU A 133 -14.63 2.74 6.58
C LEU A 133 -14.58 3.40 7.97
N GLN A 134 -13.40 3.41 8.62
CA GLN A 134 -13.21 4.10 9.89
C GLN A 134 -13.49 5.61 9.77
N LYS A 135 -13.05 6.25 8.67
CA LYS A 135 -13.36 7.66 8.41
C LYS A 135 -14.86 7.86 8.23
N ALA A 136 -15.53 7.03 7.43
CA ALA A 136 -16.95 7.13 7.20
C ALA A 136 -17.75 7.07 8.53
N LEU A 137 -17.42 6.13 9.42
CA LEU A 137 -18.03 6.03 10.75
C LEU A 137 -17.74 7.26 11.63
N LEU A 138 -16.53 7.83 11.52
CA LEU A 138 -16.16 9.01 12.30
C LEU A 138 -16.97 10.26 11.92
N ILE A 139 -17.24 10.44 10.61
CA ILE A 139 -17.95 11.61 10.08
C ILE A 139 -19.42 11.37 9.79
N PHE A 140 -19.95 10.19 10.14
CA PHE A 140 -21.29 9.69 9.79
C PHE A 140 -22.40 10.73 9.96
N ASP A 141 -22.44 11.40 11.11
CA ASP A 141 -23.50 12.35 11.44
C ASP A 141 -23.44 13.64 10.60
N SER A 142 -22.23 14.08 10.22
CA SER A 142 -21.94 15.39 9.61
C SER A 142 -21.57 15.34 8.14
N ALA A 143 -21.28 14.16 7.60
CA ALA A 143 -20.84 14.01 6.23
C ALA A 143 -21.94 14.31 5.21
N PRO A 144 -21.59 14.94 4.06
CA PRO A 144 -22.45 14.97 2.90
C PRO A 144 -22.51 13.58 2.25
N GLU A 145 -23.61 13.28 1.56
CA GLU A 145 -23.82 12.01 0.86
C GLU A 145 -22.68 11.65 -0.09
N SER A 146 -22.20 12.62 -0.86
CA SER A 146 -21.12 12.41 -1.83
C SER A 146 -19.84 11.93 -1.17
N GLU A 147 -19.51 12.41 0.04
CA GLU A 147 -18.33 11.96 0.77
C GLU A 147 -18.50 10.53 1.30
N MET A 148 -19.69 10.19 1.83
CA MET A 148 -19.99 8.84 2.29
C MET A 148 -19.89 7.83 1.14
N LEU A 149 -20.45 8.13 -0.04
CA LEU A 149 -20.38 7.26 -1.22
C LEU A 149 -18.97 7.13 -1.80
N ASN A 150 -18.12 8.15 -1.64
CA ASN A 150 -16.71 8.09 -2.06
C ASN A 150 -15.85 7.26 -1.09
N LEU A 151 -16.14 7.28 0.20
CA LEU A 151 -15.42 6.49 1.20
C LEU A 151 -15.84 5.02 1.17
N LEU A 152 -17.13 4.76 1.01
CA LEU A 152 -17.71 3.42 1.07
C LEU A 152 -18.05 2.94 -0.34
N ASN A 153 -17.18 2.13 -0.90
CA ASN A 153 -17.37 1.59 -2.24
C ASN A 153 -18.47 0.52 -2.24
N ILE A 154 -19.68 0.89 -2.73
CA ILE A 154 -20.83 -0.01 -2.88
C ILE A 154 -21.04 -0.52 -4.32
N LYS A 155 -20.13 -0.18 -5.25
CA LYS A 155 -20.21 -0.60 -6.65
C LYS A 155 -19.47 -1.91 -6.92
N ASN A 156 -18.48 -2.23 -6.13
CA ASN A 156 -17.63 -3.40 -6.31
C ASN A 156 -18.03 -4.52 -5.33
N LYS A 157 -18.82 -5.49 -5.80
CA LYS A 157 -19.24 -6.67 -5.00
C LYS A 157 -18.07 -7.54 -4.51
N LYS A 158 -16.86 -7.38 -5.07
CA LYS A 158 -15.65 -8.12 -4.66
C LYS A 158 -14.86 -7.42 -3.56
N ASP A 159 -15.28 -6.23 -3.14
CA ASP A 159 -14.65 -5.47 -2.08
C ASP A 159 -14.71 -6.24 -0.74
N TYR A 160 -13.63 -6.22 0.03
CA TYR A 160 -13.52 -6.92 1.31
C TYR A 160 -14.62 -6.53 2.31
N PHE A 161 -15.07 -5.28 2.26
CA PHE A 161 -16.04 -4.73 3.18
C PHE A 161 -17.37 -4.40 2.51
N TYR A 162 -17.64 -4.95 1.32
CA TYR A 162 -18.82 -4.60 0.51
C TYR A 162 -20.16 -4.64 1.30
N LYS A 163 -20.44 -5.76 1.98
CA LYS A 163 -21.69 -5.90 2.76
C LYS A 163 -21.75 -4.92 3.93
N LEU A 164 -20.62 -4.67 4.59
CA LEU A 164 -20.53 -3.71 5.68
C LEU A 164 -20.69 -2.27 5.17
N ASN A 165 -20.12 -1.95 4.02
CA ASN A 165 -20.29 -0.66 3.36
C ASN A 165 -21.76 -0.41 3.01
N LEU A 166 -22.47 -1.40 2.46
CA LEU A 166 -23.91 -1.32 2.20
C LEU A 166 -24.71 -1.07 3.48
N GLN A 167 -24.39 -1.78 4.56
CA GLN A 167 -25.09 -1.58 5.83
C GLN A 167 -24.90 -0.16 6.37
N ILE A 168 -23.68 0.37 6.33
CA ILE A 168 -23.41 1.74 6.80
C ILE A 168 -24.13 2.77 5.93
N ILE A 169 -24.17 2.59 4.61
CA ILE A 169 -24.90 3.50 3.71
C ILE A 169 -26.42 3.41 3.94
N TYR A 170 -26.96 2.21 4.18
CA TYR A 170 -28.34 2.04 4.58
C TYR A 170 -28.68 2.84 5.84
N ASP A 171 -27.89 2.65 6.90
CA ASP A 171 -28.07 3.35 8.18
C ASP A 171 -27.92 4.87 8.02
N PHE A 172 -27.02 5.32 7.14
CA PHE A 172 -26.84 6.72 6.79
C PHE A 172 -28.12 7.31 6.16
N TYR A 173 -28.72 6.64 5.17
CA TYR A 173 -29.96 7.13 4.56
C TYR A 173 -31.13 7.07 5.51
N VAL A 174 -31.22 6.07 6.37
CA VAL A 174 -32.22 6.01 7.44
C VAL A 174 -32.08 7.21 8.39
N SER A 175 -30.89 7.53 8.81
CA SER A 175 -30.62 8.67 9.70
C SER A 175 -30.95 10.03 9.08
N LYS A 176 -30.88 10.14 7.75
CA LYS A 176 -31.23 11.36 6.99
C LYS A 176 -32.74 11.38 6.56
N ASN A 177 -33.56 10.39 6.96
CA ASN A 177 -34.94 10.21 6.53
C ASN A 177 -35.15 10.01 5.02
N GLU A 178 -34.08 9.58 4.30
CA GLU A 178 -34.14 9.32 2.86
C GLU A 178 -34.62 7.89 2.57
N LYS A 179 -35.89 7.58 2.93
CA LYS A 179 -36.47 6.25 2.88
C LYS A 179 -36.32 5.54 1.55
N LYS A 180 -36.53 6.27 0.43
CA LYS A 180 -36.45 5.68 -0.91
C LYS A 180 -35.06 5.14 -1.21
N LYS A 181 -34.00 5.90 -0.92
CA LYS A 181 -32.60 5.47 -1.10
C LYS A 181 -32.22 4.34 -0.13
N ALA A 182 -32.76 4.38 1.10
CA ALA A 182 -32.55 3.30 2.06
C ALA A 182 -33.15 1.98 1.54
N GLU A 183 -34.35 1.99 0.98
CA GLU A 183 -34.96 0.80 0.37
C GLU A 183 -34.15 0.26 -0.81
N GLU A 184 -33.61 1.13 -1.69
CA GLU A 184 -32.75 0.73 -2.80
C GLU A 184 -31.50 0.00 -2.28
N ILE A 185 -30.83 0.50 -1.23
CA ILE A 185 -29.67 -0.16 -0.62
C ILE A 185 -30.06 -1.47 0.05
N LYS A 186 -31.24 -1.52 0.72
CA LYS A 186 -31.70 -2.73 1.35
C LYS A 186 -31.89 -3.88 0.36
N LEU A 187 -32.37 -3.61 -0.84
CA LEU A 187 -32.46 -4.61 -1.91
C LEU A 187 -31.08 -5.19 -2.27
N LEU A 188 -30.03 -4.37 -2.29
CA LEU A 188 -28.67 -4.83 -2.54
C LEU A 188 -28.08 -5.66 -1.39
N ILE A 189 -28.48 -5.39 -0.15
CA ILE A 189 -28.08 -6.19 1.03
C ILE A 189 -28.73 -7.58 0.98
N ASP A 190 -30.01 -7.65 0.56
CA ASP A 190 -30.83 -8.87 0.53
C ASP A 190 -30.52 -9.76 -0.71
N GLU A 191 -29.82 -9.22 -1.73
CA GLU A 191 -29.29 -10.01 -2.84
C GLU A 191 -28.25 -11.02 -2.32
N LYS A 192 -28.52 -12.33 -2.49
CA LYS A 192 -27.64 -13.45 -2.07
C LYS A 192 -26.45 -13.66 -2.98
#